data_fbb7f851a137e246694aae56da7aeb51
#
_entry.id   fbb7f851a137e246694aae56da7aeb51
#
_cell.length_a   1.000
_cell.length_b   1.000
_cell.length_c   1.000
_cell.angle_alpha   90.00
_cell.angle_beta   90.00
_cell.angle_gamma   90.00
#
_symmetry.space_group_name_H-M   'P 1'
#
loop_
_entity.id
_entity.type
_entity.pdbx_description
1 polymer ?
#
loop_
_entity_poly.entity_id
_entity_poly.type
_entity_poly.pdbx_seq_one_letter_code
_entity_poly.pdbx_strand_id
1 'polypeptide(L)'
;EIMPSLVGSEMCIRDSQITFDVRQPKTHEYTMKRLRKFIEDHPYVNVLRFTTFFHQFTLVFDELAREKYVDWYGYSASVSPYILKQFEEEVGYPFRAEYIIDQGYYNNQYRVPSKEFQDFQAFQRREVAKIVKEMTEITHECGKKAMMFLGDHWIGTEPFMEEFKTLGIDAVVGSVGNGSTLRLISDIEGVKYTEGRLLPYFFPDVFNENGDPVKEAKYNWVTARRAILRKPIDRIGYGGYLKLALQFPEFLDYVEQVCNEFRTLYANVKGTTPYCVKKVAVLNCWGKMRAWGCHMVHHPLYQKQNYSYAGIIESLSGAPFDVVFINFQDILDNPAILDDIDVIINVGDADTAHTGGEWWETPKIIEAIRGFVYNGGGIIGCLLYTSPS
;
A
#
# COMPACT_ATOMS: atom_id res chain seq x y z
N GLU A 1 -12.00 20.86 14.34
CA GLU A 1 -12.38 20.53 12.94
C GLU A 1 -11.15 20.00 12.26
N ILE A 2 -11.19 18.71 12.03
CA ILE A 2 -10.32 18.05 11.08
C ILE A 2 -10.45 18.89 9.83
N MET A 3 -9.33 19.28 9.25
CA MET A 3 -9.36 19.82 7.92
C MET A 3 -10.43 19.05 7.17
N PRO A 4 -11.58 19.65 6.83
CA PRO A 4 -12.35 19.10 5.75
C PRO A 4 -11.31 19.12 4.67
N SER A 5 -10.88 17.95 4.29
CA SER A 5 -9.76 17.80 3.41
C SER A 5 -9.76 18.97 2.44
N LEU A 6 -8.62 19.65 2.25
CA LEU A 6 -8.45 20.51 1.07
C LEU A 6 -8.72 19.68 -0.21
N VAL A 7 -9.01 18.41 -0.01
CA VAL A 7 -9.54 17.39 -0.89
C VAL A 7 -10.88 16.91 -0.32
N GLY A 8 -11.65 17.78 0.30
CA GLY A 8 -12.95 17.43 0.84
C GLY A 8 -14.02 17.41 -0.24
N SER A 9 -15.14 16.92 0.17
CA SER A 9 -16.36 16.68 -0.60
C SER A 9 -16.78 17.74 -1.64
N GLU A 10 -16.36 18.97 -1.52
CA GLU A 10 -16.62 20.01 -2.53
C GLU A 10 -15.73 19.90 -3.77
N MET A 11 -14.52 19.36 -3.67
CA MET A 11 -13.67 19.13 -4.84
C MET A 11 -14.10 17.91 -5.66
N CYS A 12 -14.70 16.94 -5.03
CA CYS A 12 -15.15 15.72 -5.69
C CYS A 12 -16.49 15.89 -6.46
N ILE A 13 -17.23 16.98 -6.23
CA ILE A 13 -18.57 17.19 -6.81
C ILE A 13 -18.54 18.06 -8.07
N ARG A 14 -17.43 18.67 -8.41
CA ARG A 14 -17.33 19.55 -9.58
C ARG A 14 -16.47 18.92 -10.66
N ASP A 15 -17.12 18.43 -11.70
CA ASP A 15 -16.51 17.88 -12.93
C ASP A 15 -15.47 18.77 -13.61
N SER A 16 -15.45 20.04 -13.23
CA SER A 16 -14.55 21.04 -13.81
C SER A 16 -13.26 21.27 -13.01
N GLN A 17 -13.02 20.51 -11.95
CA GLN A 17 -11.79 20.69 -11.19
C GLN A 17 -10.63 19.91 -11.83
N ILE A 18 -9.86 20.63 -12.63
CA ILE A 18 -8.59 20.13 -13.12
C ILE A 18 -7.63 20.07 -11.95
N THR A 19 -7.16 18.88 -11.64
CA THR A 19 -6.09 18.66 -10.68
C THR A 19 -4.83 19.39 -11.11
N PHE A 20 -4.24 20.15 -10.23
CA PHE A 20 -2.96 20.80 -10.50
C PHE A 20 -1.81 19.97 -9.93
N ASP A 21 -0.72 19.91 -10.66
CA ASP A 21 0.47 19.20 -10.21
C ASP A 21 1.27 20.07 -9.24
N VAL A 22 1.36 19.62 -8.00
CA VAL A 22 2.11 20.31 -6.93
C VAL A 22 3.61 20.40 -7.20
N ARG A 23 4.13 19.64 -8.16
CA ARG A 23 5.53 19.69 -8.57
C ARG A 23 5.84 20.86 -9.50
N GLN A 24 4.83 21.50 -10.09
CA GLN A 24 4.99 22.74 -10.84
C GLN A 24 5.51 23.85 -9.92
N PRO A 25 6.58 24.58 -10.27
CA PRO A 25 7.25 25.50 -9.35
C PRO A 25 6.33 26.51 -8.64
N LYS A 26 5.42 27.16 -9.36
CA LYS A 26 4.45 28.12 -8.78
C LYS A 26 3.44 27.42 -7.87
N THR A 27 2.96 26.26 -8.26
CA THR A 27 2.01 25.48 -7.48
C THR A 27 2.69 24.94 -6.22
N HIS A 28 3.93 24.50 -6.35
CA HIS A 28 4.76 24.03 -5.27
C HIS A 28 4.93 25.13 -4.20
N GLU A 29 5.43 26.29 -4.59
CA GLU A 29 5.61 27.42 -3.69
C GLU A 29 4.31 27.80 -2.96
N TYR A 30 3.21 27.87 -3.75
CA TYR A 30 1.90 28.17 -3.15
C TYR A 30 1.45 27.10 -2.16
N THR A 31 1.62 25.82 -2.48
CA THR A 31 1.20 24.71 -1.63
C THR A 31 1.99 24.69 -0.33
N MET A 32 3.31 24.87 -0.36
CA MET A 32 4.15 24.90 0.83
C MET A 32 3.84 26.11 1.73
N LYS A 33 3.59 27.27 1.11
CA LYS A 33 3.14 28.46 1.84
C LYS A 33 1.77 28.26 2.49
N ARG A 34 0.84 27.61 1.79
CA ARG A 34 -0.50 27.30 2.33
C ARG A 34 -0.43 26.31 3.51
N LEU A 35 0.46 25.32 3.42
CA LEU A 35 0.67 24.38 4.52
C LEU A 35 1.16 25.10 5.78
N ARG A 36 2.19 25.96 5.67
CA ARG A 36 2.67 26.78 6.80
C ARG A 36 1.54 27.63 7.41
N LYS A 37 0.85 28.37 6.55
CA LYS A 37 -0.26 29.21 6.99
C LYS A 37 -1.36 28.40 7.68
N PHE A 38 -1.71 27.24 7.16
CA PHE A 38 -2.70 26.37 7.80
C PHE A 38 -2.26 25.97 9.21
N ILE A 39 -1.00 25.61 9.40
CA ILE A 39 -0.47 25.22 10.72
C ILE A 39 -0.50 26.40 11.69
N GLU A 40 -0.12 27.59 11.22
CA GLU A 40 -0.15 28.83 12.00
C GLU A 40 -1.58 29.20 12.42
N ASP A 41 -2.54 29.08 11.50
CA ASP A 41 -3.95 29.40 11.76
C ASP A 41 -4.63 28.36 12.71
N HIS A 42 -4.00 27.18 12.92
CA HIS A 42 -4.54 26.11 13.74
C HIS A 42 -3.57 25.64 14.85
N PRO A 43 -3.19 26.52 15.78
CA PRO A 43 -2.18 26.23 16.79
C PRO A 43 -2.53 25.06 17.72
N TYR A 44 -3.83 24.74 17.86
CA TYR A 44 -4.34 23.64 18.68
C TYR A 44 -4.13 22.25 18.04
N VAL A 45 -3.82 22.18 16.73
CA VAL A 45 -3.54 20.93 16.05
C VAL A 45 -2.13 20.47 16.42
N ASN A 46 -1.98 19.22 16.87
CA ASN A 46 -0.68 18.64 17.23
C ASN A 46 -0.13 17.70 16.18
N VAL A 47 -1.02 17.10 15.39
CA VAL A 47 -0.68 16.13 14.35
C VAL A 47 -1.39 16.49 13.07
N LEU A 48 -0.66 16.65 11.99
CA LEU A 48 -1.22 16.75 10.64
C LEU A 48 -1.27 15.39 10.00
N ARG A 49 -2.45 14.98 9.60
CA ARG A 49 -2.65 13.75 8.86
C ARG A 49 -2.84 14.06 7.39
N PHE A 50 -1.89 13.66 6.59
CA PHE A 50 -1.98 13.72 5.14
C PHE A 50 -2.75 12.50 4.63
N THR A 51 -3.85 12.72 3.92
CA THR A 51 -4.59 11.64 3.25
C THR A 51 -3.91 11.28 1.95
N THR A 52 -3.50 12.29 1.20
CA THR A 52 -2.59 12.22 0.07
C THR A 52 -1.71 13.46 0.10
N PHE A 53 -0.52 13.41 -0.44
CA PHE A 53 0.34 14.59 -0.52
C PHE A 53 0.02 15.44 -1.74
N PHE A 54 -0.55 14.85 -2.75
CA PHE A 54 -1.17 15.54 -3.87
C PHE A 54 -2.21 14.63 -4.53
N HIS A 55 -3.09 15.21 -5.32
CA HIS A 55 -4.30 14.56 -5.79
C HIS A 55 -4.03 13.42 -6.77
N GLN A 56 -4.73 12.29 -6.60
CA GLN A 56 -4.43 11.05 -7.30
C GLN A 56 -5.65 10.26 -7.77
N PHE A 57 -6.86 10.77 -7.62
CA PHE A 57 -8.04 9.98 -7.93
C PHE A 57 -9.12 10.77 -8.67
N THR A 58 -9.96 10.05 -9.40
CA THR A 58 -11.16 10.56 -10.04
C THR A 58 -12.37 9.80 -9.52
N LEU A 59 -13.38 10.52 -9.05
CA LEU A 59 -14.68 9.97 -8.73
C LEU A 59 -15.57 10.05 -9.96
N VAL A 60 -16.23 8.95 -10.29
CA VAL A 60 -17.21 8.89 -11.38
C VAL A 60 -18.58 8.70 -10.79
N PHE A 61 -19.48 9.61 -11.11
CA PHE A 61 -20.86 9.61 -10.63
C PHE A 61 -21.83 9.23 -11.75
N ASP A 62 -22.95 8.61 -11.37
CA ASP A 62 -24.07 8.39 -12.28
C ASP A 62 -24.96 9.64 -12.41
N GLU A 63 -26.00 9.55 -13.22
CA GLU A 63 -26.93 10.67 -13.51
C GLU A 63 -27.71 11.14 -12.27
N LEU A 64 -27.70 10.34 -11.19
CA LEU A 64 -28.33 10.66 -9.92
C LEU A 64 -27.33 11.17 -8.89
N ALA A 65 -26.13 11.55 -9.31
CA ALA A 65 -25.01 11.97 -8.47
C ALA A 65 -24.61 10.92 -7.41
N ARG A 66 -24.85 9.64 -7.68
CA ARG A 66 -24.37 8.55 -6.85
C ARG A 66 -23.00 8.13 -7.35
N GLU A 67 -22.08 7.88 -6.42
CA GLU A 67 -20.76 7.37 -6.76
C GLU A 67 -20.90 6.02 -7.47
N LYS A 68 -20.38 5.95 -8.68
CA LYS A 68 -20.41 4.77 -9.52
C LYS A 68 -19.13 3.95 -9.37
N TYR A 69 -18.01 4.61 -9.37
CA TYR A 69 -16.72 4.03 -9.04
C TYR A 69 -15.69 5.14 -8.78
N VAL A 70 -14.64 4.75 -8.10
CA VAL A 70 -13.45 5.58 -7.89
C VAL A 70 -12.34 5.05 -8.78
N ASP A 71 -11.77 5.92 -9.59
CA ASP A 71 -10.63 5.58 -10.43
C ASP A 71 -9.35 6.04 -9.76
N TRP A 72 -8.63 5.09 -9.21
CA TRP A 72 -7.43 5.32 -8.44
C TRP A 72 -6.20 4.91 -9.24
N TYR A 73 -5.52 5.89 -9.76
CA TYR A 73 -4.28 5.63 -10.52
C TYR A 73 -3.02 5.68 -9.67
N GLY A 74 -3.13 6.00 -8.40
CA GLY A 74 -2.00 6.24 -7.53
C GLY A 74 -1.12 7.38 -8.04
N TYR A 75 0.04 7.54 -7.44
CA TYR A 75 0.98 8.57 -7.86
C TYR A 75 1.60 8.31 -9.23
N SER A 76 1.63 7.07 -9.68
CA SER A 76 2.21 6.68 -10.96
C SER A 76 1.53 7.28 -12.18
N ALA A 77 0.25 7.61 -12.10
CA ALA A 77 -0.49 8.21 -13.20
C ALA A 77 -0.56 9.75 -13.12
N SER A 78 0.05 10.37 -12.12
CA SER A 78 0.11 11.83 -12.03
C SER A 78 1.15 12.40 -12.97
N VAL A 79 0.69 13.07 -14.01
CA VAL A 79 1.53 13.66 -15.05
C VAL A 79 1.13 15.11 -15.34
N SER A 80 2.11 15.93 -15.62
CA SER A 80 1.93 17.29 -16.14
C SER A 80 3.03 17.58 -17.14
N PRO A 81 2.88 18.56 -18.04
CA PRO A 81 3.92 18.92 -18.99
C PRO A 81 5.28 19.22 -18.34
N TYR A 82 5.25 19.81 -17.14
CA TYR A 82 6.46 20.09 -16.39
C TYR A 82 7.16 18.79 -15.95
N ILE A 83 6.42 17.87 -15.31
CA ILE A 83 7.01 16.64 -14.79
C ILE A 83 7.44 15.68 -15.89
N LEU A 84 6.73 15.68 -17.03
CA LEU A 84 7.14 14.89 -18.18
C LEU A 84 8.47 15.37 -18.76
N LYS A 85 8.70 16.69 -18.76
CA LYS A 85 9.98 17.26 -19.16
C LYS A 85 11.11 16.88 -18.19
N GLN A 86 10.82 16.89 -16.88
CA GLN A 86 11.79 16.46 -15.86
C GLN A 86 12.14 14.98 -16.01
N PHE A 87 11.16 14.14 -16.32
CA PHE A 87 11.40 12.74 -16.64
C PHE A 87 12.35 12.60 -17.84
N GLU A 88 12.06 13.30 -18.94
CA GLU A 88 12.90 13.26 -20.14
C GLU A 88 14.35 13.73 -19.87
N GLU A 89 14.51 14.79 -19.07
CA GLU A 89 15.83 15.29 -18.67
C GLU A 89 16.61 14.29 -17.80
N GLU A 90 15.92 13.54 -16.94
CA GLU A 90 16.56 12.58 -16.03
C GLU A 90 16.91 11.25 -16.71
N VAL A 91 15.99 10.71 -17.52
CA VAL A 91 16.17 9.37 -18.11
C VAL A 91 16.80 9.40 -19.50
N GLY A 92 16.80 10.55 -20.17
CA GLY A 92 17.43 10.77 -21.48
C GLY A 92 16.59 10.36 -22.68
N TYR A 93 15.30 10.11 -22.50
CA TYR A 93 14.36 9.84 -23.58
C TYR A 93 12.96 10.38 -23.27
N PRO A 94 12.14 10.69 -24.32
CA PRO A 94 10.84 11.32 -24.11
C PRO A 94 9.84 10.37 -23.45
N PHE A 95 8.97 10.94 -22.62
CA PHE A 95 7.86 10.23 -22.02
C PHE A 95 6.84 9.79 -23.08
N ARG A 96 6.27 8.60 -22.85
CA ARG A 96 5.13 8.09 -23.60
C ARG A 96 4.05 7.60 -22.63
N ALA A 97 2.79 7.80 -22.98
CA ALA A 97 1.66 7.42 -22.13
C ALA A 97 1.66 5.91 -21.81
N GLU A 98 2.16 5.11 -22.74
CA GLU A 98 2.29 3.66 -22.59
C GLU A 98 3.19 3.24 -21.43
N TYR A 99 4.09 4.10 -20.96
CA TYR A 99 4.97 3.81 -19.82
C TYR A 99 4.21 3.71 -18.50
N ILE A 100 3.06 4.37 -18.37
CA ILE A 100 2.22 4.30 -17.16
C ILE A 100 1.68 2.89 -16.95
N ILE A 101 1.32 2.21 -18.02
CA ILE A 101 0.65 0.91 -18.02
C ILE A 101 1.50 -0.18 -18.67
N ASP A 102 2.80 0.01 -18.79
CA ASP A 102 3.72 -0.94 -19.43
C ASP A 102 3.21 -1.41 -20.80
N GLN A 103 2.80 -0.48 -21.65
CA GLN A 103 2.21 -0.75 -22.99
C GLN A 103 0.92 -1.59 -22.93
N GLY A 104 0.19 -1.55 -21.84
CA GLY A 104 -0.98 -2.39 -21.61
C GLY A 104 -0.64 -3.78 -21.06
N TYR A 105 0.64 -4.06 -20.79
CA TYR A 105 1.11 -5.39 -20.38
C TYR A 105 1.44 -5.50 -18.89
N TYR A 106 1.20 -4.49 -18.09
CA TYR A 106 1.52 -4.51 -16.67
C TYR A 106 0.91 -5.71 -15.90
N ASN A 107 -0.09 -6.39 -16.48
CA ASN A 107 -0.66 -7.64 -16.00
C ASN A 107 -0.38 -8.82 -16.93
N ASN A 108 0.55 -8.69 -17.86
CA ASN A 108 0.86 -9.79 -18.78
C ASN A 108 1.60 -10.92 -18.05
N GLN A 109 1.15 -12.13 -18.28
CA GLN A 109 1.65 -13.33 -17.64
C GLN A 109 3.08 -13.71 -18.04
N TYR A 110 3.50 -13.35 -19.24
CA TYR A 110 4.76 -13.83 -19.83
C TYR A 110 5.80 -12.74 -19.99
N ARG A 111 5.53 -11.56 -19.47
CA ARG A 111 6.40 -10.42 -19.71
C ARG A 111 6.95 -9.84 -18.42
N VAL A 112 8.26 -9.72 -18.38
CA VAL A 112 8.95 -8.88 -17.39
C VAL A 112 8.60 -7.42 -17.67
N PRO A 113 8.36 -6.58 -16.64
CA PRO A 113 8.11 -5.16 -16.83
C PRO A 113 9.19 -4.49 -17.67
N SER A 114 8.78 -3.66 -18.64
CA SER A 114 9.73 -2.96 -19.49
C SER A 114 10.62 -2.01 -18.70
N LYS A 115 11.79 -1.72 -19.23
CA LYS A 115 12.71 -0.75 -18.64
C LYS A 115 12.05 0.63 -18.50
N GLU A 116 11.33 1.06 -19.51
CA GLU A 116 10.65 2.35 -19.56
C GLU A 116 9.58 2.47 -18.47
N PHE A 117 8.81 1.41 -18.24
CA PHE A 117 7.85 1.35 -17.14
C PHE A 117 8.57 1.44 -15.79
N GLN A 118 9.63 0.67 -15.60
CA GLN A 118 10.41 0.67 -14.36
C GLN A 118 11.08 2.04 -14.11
N ASP A 119 11.66 2.65 -15.12
CA ASP A 119 12.27 3.99 -15.05
C ASP A 119 11.23 5.06 -14.66
N PHE A 120 10.03 4.98 -15.26
CA PHE A 120 8.95 5.90 -14.94
C PHE A 120 8.44 5.72 -13.51
N GLN A 121 8.25 4.47 -13.05
CA GLN A 121 7.87 4.19 -11.67
C GLN A 121 8.94 4.68 -10.67
N ALA A 122 10.21 4.44 -10.96
CA ALA A 122 11.31 4.90 -10.12
C ALA A 122 11.40 6.43 -10.07
N PHE A 123 11.19 7.11 -11.19
CA PHE A 123 11.13 8.56 -11.27
C PHE A 123 9.98 9.11 -10.42
N GLN A 124 8.76 8.60 -10.60
CA GLN A 124 7.59 9.03 -9.83
C GLN A 124 7.81 8.84 -8.32
N ARG A 125 8.37 7.71 -7.93
CA ARG A 125 8.70 7.44 -6.53
C ARG A 125 9.62 8.49 -5.93
N ARG A 126 10.69 8.87 -6.64
CA ARG A 126 11.61 9.91 -6.18
C ARG A 126 10.93 11.28 -6.08
N GLU A 127 10.12 11.64 -7.06
CA GLU A 127 9.42 12.92 -7.07
C GLU A 127 8.38 13.03 -5.95
N VAL A 128 7.63 11.96 -5.69
CA VAL A 128 6.69 11.91 -4.55
C VAL A 128 7.45 12.02 -3.23
N ALA A 129 8.56 11.27 -3.08
CA ALA A 129 9.36 11.31 -1.86
C ALA A 129 9.91 12.70 -1.54
N LYS A 130 10.33 13.47 -2.55
CA LYS A 130 10.78 14.86 -2.37
C LYS A 130 9.67 15.73 -1.76
N ILE A 131 8.45 15.68 -2.31
CA ILE A 131 7.32 16.46 -1.81
C ILE A 131 6.93 16.05 -0.40
N VAL A 132 6.86 14.75 -0.14
CA VAL A 132 6.54 14.20 1.19
C VAL A 132 7.54 14.68 2.23
N LYS A 133 8.82 14.58 1.91
CA LYS A 133 9.90 15.00 2.81
C LYS A 133 9.77 16.49 3.15
N GLU A 134 9.62 17.35 2.16
CA GLU A 134 9.49 18.79 2.36
C GLU A 134 8.25 19.16 3.20
N MET A 135 7.08 18.56 2.90
CA MET A 135 5.87 18.79 3.70
C MET A 135 6.02 18.32 5.14
N THR A 136 6.74 17.21 5.35
CA THR A 136 7.04 16.70 6.69
C THR A 136 8.00 17.62 7.43
N GLU A 137 9.05 18.11 6.79
CA GLU A 137 10.00 19.09 7.35
C GLU A 137 9.29 20.38 7.76
N ILE A 138 8.45 20.93 6.90
CA ILE A 138 7.62 22.12 7.23
C ILE A 138 6.74 21.85 8.46
N THR A 139 6.14 20.67 8.53
CA THR A 139 5.30 20.28 9.66
C THR A 139 6.10 20.26 10.97
N HIS A 140 7.29 19.72 10.94
CA HIS A 140 8.20 19.65 12.09
C HIS A 140 8.75 21.02 12.49
N GLU A 141 9.14 21.86 11.52
CA GLU A 141 9.57 23.24 11.79
C GLU A 141 8.51 24.06 12.51
N CYS A 142 7.23 23.78 12.25
CA CYS A 142 6.11 24.37 12.95
C CYS A 142 5.78 23.66 14.29
N GLY A 143 6.60 22.75 14.76
CA GLY A 143 6.44 22.04 16.04
C GLY A 143 5.32 21.01 16.06
N LYS A 144 4.88 20.53 14.88
CA LYS A 144 3.80 19.53 14.74
C LYS A 144 4.38 18.18 14.31
N LYS A 145 3.54 17.14 14.39
CA LYS A 145 3.86 15.80 13.90
C LYS A 145 3.18 15.55 12.57
N ALA A 146 3.86 14.83 11.69
CA ALA A 146 3.35 14.40 10.40
C ALA A 146 2.88 12.95 10.47
N MET A 147 1.62 12.72 10.10
CA MET A 147 1.04 11.40 9.97
C MET A 147 0.60 11.19 8.53
N MET A 148 0.87 10.02 7.98
CA MET A 148 0.40 9.66 6.65
C MET A 148 -0.72 8.63 6.74
N PHE A 149 -1.80 8.89 5.99
CA PHE A 149 -2.85 7.90 5.77
C PHE A 149 -2.49 7.07 4.53
N LEU A 150 -2.33 5.77 4.74
CA LEU A 150 -1.96 4.85 3.66
C LEU A 150 -3.14 4.42 2.78
N GLY A 151 -4.33 4.81 3.17
CA GLY A 151 -5.53 4.37 2.48
C GLY A 151 -5.86 2.90 2.74
N ASP A 152 -6.86 2.44 2.03
CA ASP A 152 -7.16 1.03 1.90
C ASP A 152 -6.24 0.44 0.82
N HIS A 153 -6.15 -0.88 0.72
CA HIS A 153 -5.24 -1.56 -0.20
C HIS A 153 -5.39 -1.17 -1.69
N TRP A 154 -6.34 -0.34 -2.04
CA TRP A 154 -6.63 0.16 -3.38
C TRP A 154 -6.64 1.68 -3.50
N ILE A 155 -6.46 2.41 -2.39
CA ILE A 155 -6.38 3.87 -2.39
C ILE A 155 -4.93 4.30 -2.21
N GLY A 156 -4.39 5.04 -3.17
CA GLY A 156 -3.14 5.76 -3.02
C GLY A 156 -2.01 4.90 -2.52
N THR A 157 -1.67 3.88 -3.26
CA THR A 157 -0.44 3.16 -2.98
C THR A 157 0.71 4.12 -3.12
N GLU A 158 1.29 4.40 -1.99
CA GLU A 158 2.48 5.24 -1.93
C GLU A 158 3.62 4.49 -2.62
N PRO A 159 4.30 5.13 -3.57
CA PRO A 159 5.31 4.45 -4.37
C PRO A 159 6.63 4.24 -3.64
N PHE A 160 6.75 4.69 -2.39
CA PHE A 160 7.99 4.59 -1.63
C PHE A 160 7.94 3.47 -0.59
N MET A 161 9.09 2.89 -0.30
CA MET A 161 9.28 1.81 0.67
C MET A 161 10.47 2.08 1.58
N GLU A 162 11.68 1.91 1.11
CA GLU A 162 12.89 2.23 1.86
C GLU A 162 13.00 3.73 2.17
N GLU A 163 12.40 4.56 1.34
CA GLU A 163 12.32 5.99 1.53
C GLU A 163 11.59 6.38 2.81
N PHE A 164 10.69 5.55 3.36
CA PHE A 164 10.06 5.82 4.66
C PHE A 164 11.07 6.15 5.76
N LYS A 165 12.27 5.55 5.70
CA LYS A 165 13.36 5.81 6.64
C LYS A 165 13.90 7.24 6.57
N THR A 166 13.69 7.94 5.47
CA THR A 166 14.23 9.28 5.18
C THR A 166 13.18 10.37 5.09
N LEU A 167 11.90 10.01 5.06
CA LEU A 167 10.78 10.97 4.92
C LEU A 167 10.47 11.74 6.21
N GLY A 168 10.92 11.24 7.37
CA GLY A 168 10.65 11.86 8.66
C GLY A 168 9.21 11.73 9.16
N ILE A 169 8.37 10.91 8.51
CA ILE A 169 6.98 10.70 8.92
C ILE A 169 6.95 10.08 10.32
N ASP A 170 6.21 10.70 11.26
CA ASP A 170 6.11 10.21 12.64
C ASP A 170 5.22 8.99 12.76
N ALA A 171 4.13 8.95 12.01
CA ALA A 171 3.16 7.88 12.07
C ALA A 171 2.53 7.57 10.72
N VAL A 172 2.19 6.32 10.53
CA VAL A 172 1.36 5.86 9.41
C VAL A 172 0.09 5.23 9.94
N VAL A 173 -1.02 5.42 9.23
CA VAL A 173 -2.30 4.83 9.56
C VAL A 173 -2.97 4.26 8.31
N GLY A 174 -3.52 3.07 8.41
CA GLY A 174 -4.27 2.45 7.33
C GLY A 174 -5.39 1.55 7.85
N SER A 175 -6.26 1.15 6.96
CA SER A 175 -7.34 0.21 7.30
C SER A 175 -6.78 -1.19 7.54
N VAL A 176 -7.28 -1.85 8.57
CA VAL A 176 -6.96 -3.22 8.90
C VAL A 176 -8.22 -4.07 8.84
N GLY A 177 -8.38 -4.83 7.78
CA GLY A 177 -9.50 -5.74 7.57
C GLY A 177 -9.09 -7.21 7.55
N ASN A 178 -7.79 -7.45 7.41
CA ASN A 178 -7.23 -8.80 7.31
C ASN A 178 -5.74 -8.80 7.65
N GLY A 179 -5.10 -9.97 7.62
CA GLY A 179 -3.68 -10.11 7.91
C GLY A 179 -2.78 -9.40 6.91
N SER A 180 -3.15 -9.37 5.64
CA SER A 180 -2.39 -8.69 4.59
C SER A 180 -2.37 -7.18 4.81
N THR A 181 -3.51 -6.56 5.09
CA THR A 181 -3.60 -5.12 5.34
C THR A 181 -2.88 -4.73 6.63
N LEU A 182 -2.93 -5.56 7.67
CA LEU A 182 -2.16 -5.33 8.88
C LEU A 182 -0.65 -5.37 8.59
N ARG A 183 -0.18 -6.34 7.80
CA ARG A 183 1.23 -6.43 7.41
C ARG A 183 1.70 -5.26 6.57
N LEU A 184 0.88 -4.76 5.65
CA LEU A 184 1.20 -3.56 4.85
C LEU A 184 1.58 -2.37 5.72
N ILE A 185 1.06 -2.32 6.94
CA ILE A 185 1.34 -1.25 7.89
C ILE A 185 2.47 -1.66 8.84
N SER A 186 2.37 -2.83 9.48
CA SER A 186 3.32 -3.25 10.50
C SER A 186 4.73 -3.50 9.97
N ASP A 187 4.87 -3.82 8.69
CA ASP A 187 6.17 -4.05 8.04
C ASP A 187 6.88 -2.75 7.61
N ILE A 188 6.23 -1.59 7.74
CA ILE A 188 6.88 -0.32 7.46
C ILE A 188 7.95 -0.03 8.51
N GLU A 189 9.14 0.25 8.02
CA GLU A 189 10.27 0.70 8.84
C GLU A 189 10.48 2.21 8.71
N GLY A 190 11.14 2.80 9.71
CA GLY A 190 11.51 4.22 9.69
C GLY A 190 10.42 5.18 10.16
N VAL A 191 9.27 4.68 10.59
CA VAL A 191 8.22 5.47 11.24
C VAL A 191 8.17 5.16 12.74
N LYS A 192 7.79 6.15 13.54
CA LYS A 192 7.74 5.99 14.99
C LYS A 192 6.54 5.20 15.46
N TYR A 193 5.40 5.37 14.80
CA TYR A 193 4.16 4.71 15.16
C TYR A 193 3.45 4.16 13.92
N THR A 194 2.92 2.95 14.06
CA THR A 194 2.04 2.31 13.09
C THR A 194 0.65 2.19 13.67
N GLU A 195 -0.36 2.63 12.93
CA GLU A 195 -1.75 2.64 13.40
C GLU A 195 -2.64 1.88 12.42
N GLY A 196 -3.49 0.99 12.96
CA GLY A 196 -4.56 0.33 12.24
C GLY A 196 -5.90 0.97 12.56
N ARG A 197 -6.67 1.32 11.56
CA ARG A 197 -8.06 1.67 11.78
C ARG A 197 -8.93 0.47 11.47
N LEU A 198 -9.72 0.08 12.46
CA LEU A 198 -10.80 -0.86 12.25
C LEU A 198 -11.92 -0.09 11.54
N LEU A 199 -12.14 -0.42 10.30
CA LEU A 199 -13.10 0.26 9.47
C LEU A 199 -13.86 -0.76 8.66
N PRO A 200 -15.16 -0.86 8.90
CA PRO A 200 -16.07 -1.33 7.88
C PRO A 200 -15.93 -0.39 6.67
N TYR A 201 -15.70 -0.99 5.54
CA TYR A 201 -15.41 -0.27 4.33
C TYR A 201 -16.61 0.53 3.87
N PHE A 202 -16.38 1.70 3.36
CA PHE A 202 -17.28 2.72 2.86
C PHE A 202 -18.52 2.98 3.75
N PHE A 203 -18.47 4.08 4.42
CA PHE A 203 -19.38 4.49 5.48
C PHE A 203 -20.87 4.40 5.15
N PRO A 204 -21.35 4.82 3.96
CA PRO A 204 -22.76 4.68 3.63
C PRO A 204 -23.20 3.25 3.40
N ASP A 205 -22.29 2.38 2.97
CA ASP A 205 -22.61 1.00 2.57
C ASP A 205 -22.83 0.09 3.77
N VAL A 206 -22.25 0.43 4.90
CA VAL A 206 -22.27 -0.38 6.12
C VAL A 206 -23.07 0.28 7.23
N PHE A 207 -22.97 1.61 7.38
CA PHE A 207 -23.68 2.39 8.39
C PHE A 207 -25.03 2.90 7.86
N ASN A 208 -25.93 2.00 7.55
CA ASN A 208 -27.29 2.29 7.10
C ASN A 208 -28.28 1.27 7.71
N GLU A 209 -29.56 1.46 7.51
CA GLU A 209 -30.63 0.65 8.10
C GLU A 209 -30.54 -0.85 7.72
N ASN A 210 -29.92 -1.17 6.59
CA ASN A 210 -29.74 -2.54 6.11
C ASN A 210 -28.33 -3.08 6.30
N GLY A 211 -27.43 -2.27 6.86
CA GLY A 211 -26.04 -2.61 7.10
C GLY A 211 -25.82 -3.27 8.45
N ASP A 212 -24.75 -4.02 8.56
CA ASP A 212 -24.34 -4.66 9.83
C ASP A 212 -22.85 -4.36 10.09
N PRO A 213 -22.54 -3.16 10.63
CA PRO A 213 -21.16 -2.77 10.91
C PRO A 213 -20.49 -3.63 11.98
N VAL A 214 -21.27 -4.23 12.89
CA VAL A 214 -20.73 -5.13 13.92
C VAL A 214 -20.25 -6.43 13.31
N LYS A 215 -21.02 -7.02 12.43
CA LYS A 215 -20.65 -8.27 11.75
C LYS A 215 -19.40 -8.07 10.92
N GLU A 216 -19.31 -6.99 10.17
CA GLU A 216 -18.15 -6.69 9.35
C GLU A 216 -16.91 -6.43 10.22
N ALA A 217 -17.04 -5.63 11.27
CA ALA A 217 -15.94 -5.39 12.21
C ALA A 217 -15.46 -6.67 12.88
N LYS A 218 -16.36 -7.58 13.25
CA LYS A 218 -16.00 -8.91 13.80
C LYS A 218 -15.20 -9.72 12.80
N TYR A 219 -15.64 -9.77 11.55
CA TYR A 219 -14.92 -10.48 10.48
C TYR A 219 -13.52 -9.88 10.29
N ASN A 220 -13.44 -8.58 10.15
CA ASN A 220 -12.17 -7.87 9.93
C ASN A 220 -11.20 -8.08 11.09
N TRP A 221 -11.66 -7.99 12.33
CA TRP A 221 -10.80 -8.17 13.50
C TRP A 221 -10.30 -9.60 13.64
N VAL A 222 -11.17 -10.59 13.46
CA VAL A 222 -10.79 -12.02 13.56
C VAL A 222 -9.72 -12.38 12.52
N THR A 223 -9.78 -11.80 11.35
CA THR A 223 -8.78 -12.04 10.29
C THR A 223 -7.51 -11.22 10.50
N ALA A 224 -7.62 -9.95 10.87
CA ALA A 224 -6.47 -9.06 11.05
C ALA A 224 -5.59 -9.45 12.25
N ARG A 225 -6.19 -9.81 13.39
CA ARG A 225 -5.45 -10.08 14.64
C ARG A 225 -4.45 -11.23 14.52
N ARG A 226 -4.63 -12.13 13.58
CA ARG A 226 -3.69 -13.24 13.34
C ARG A 226 -2.29 -12.76 13.00
N ALA A 227 -2.18 -11.68 12.26
CA ALA A 227 -0.89 -11.11 11.87
C ALA A 227 -0.19 -10.33 12.99
N ILE A 228 -0.91 -9.96 14.07
CA ILE A 228 -0.34 -9.26 15.25
C ILE A 228 0.73 -10.10 15.93
N LEU A 229 0.56 -11.42 15.95
CA LEU A 229 1.52 -12.33 16.58
C LEU A 229 2.90 -12.31 15.91
N ARG A 230 2.94 -11.97 14.63
CA ARG A 230 4.20 -11.81 13.91
C ARG A 230 4.85 -10.45 14.22
N LYS A 231 4.09 -9.38 14.07
CA LYS A 231 4.55 -8.01 14.37
C LYS A 231 3.34 -7.14 14.68
N PRO A 232 3.21 -6.61 15.90
CA PRO A 232 2.09 -5.76 16.24
C PRO A 232 2.23 -4.41 15.56
N ILE A 233 1.08 -3.77 15.26
CA ILE A 233 1.00 -2.32 15.08
C ILE A 233 0.97 -1.65 16.45
N ASP A 234 1.28 -0.34 16.53
CA ASP A 234 1.36 0.35 17.83
C ASP A 234 0.00 0.79 18.37
N ARG A 235 -0.96 1.04 17.47
CA ARG A 235 -2.28 1.54 17.82
C ARG A 235 -3.36 0.92 16.96
N ILE A 236 -4.55 0.74 17.54
CA ILE A 236 -5.76 0.37 16.82
C ILE A 236 -6.95 1.15 17.35
N GLY A 237 -7.91 1.44 16.48
CA GLY A 237 -9.16 2.07 16.84
C GLY A 237 -10.09 2.21 15.65
N TYR A 238 -11.23 2.85 15.87
CA TYR A 238 -12.14 3.19 14.80
C TYR A 238 -11.60 4.38 13.99
N GLY A 239 -11.63 4.26 12.68
CA GLY A 239 -11.15 5.29 11.76
C GLY A 239 -12.17 5.63 10.69
N GLY A 240 -13.26 6.26 11.06
CA GLY A 240 -14.30 6.67 10.12
C GLY A 240 -15.05 7.92 10.59
N TYR A 241 -16.22 8.16 10.02
CA TYR A 241 -17.08 9.26 10.44
C TYR A 241 -17.79 8.93 11.75
N LEU A 242 -17.31 9.49 12.84
CA LEU A 242 -17.86 9.24 14.17
C LEU A 242 -19.38 9.52 14.24
N LYS A 243 -19.84 10.55 13.52
CA LYS A 243 -21.27 10.89 13.46
C LYS A 243 -22.14 9.76 12.94
N LEU A 244 -21.64 8.97 11.98
CA LEU A 244 -22.35 7.78 11.48
C LEU A 244 -22.28 6.65 12.52
N ALA A 245 -21.10 6.37 13.05
CA ALA A 245 -20.89 5.31 14.02
C ALA A 245 -21.72 5.51 15.31
N LEU A 246 -21.93 6.76 15.75
CA LEU A 246 -22.77 7.08 16.91
C LEU A 246 -24.24 6.62 16.79
N GLN A 247 -24.71 6.32 15.59
CA GLN A 247 -26.03 5.78 15.37
C GLN A 247 -26.09 4.25 15.59
N PHE A 248 -24.93 3.62 15.80
CA PHE A 248 -24.76 2.19 16.00
C PHE A 248 -24.00 1.90 17.30
N PRO A 249 -24.65 2.03 18.46
CA PRO A 249 -23.99 1.88 19.75
C PRO A 249 -23.32 0.50 19.91
N GLU A 250 -23.93 -0.56 19.44
CA GLU A 250 -23.36 -1.92 19.48
C GLU A 250 -22.03 -2.03 18.72
N PHE A 251 -21.86 -1.24 17.65
CA PHE A 251 -20.60 -1.15 16.94
C PHE A 251 -19.53 -0.46 17.80
N LEU A 252 -19.87 0.61 18.50
CA LEU A 252 -18.94 1.30 19.38
C LEU A 252 -18.52 0.42 20.55
N ASP A 253 -19.46 -0.32 21.14
CA ASP A 253 -19.19 -1.30 22.20
C ASP A 253 -18.22 -2.38 21.70
N TYR A 254 -18.41 -2.84 20.46
CA TYR A 254 -17.51 -3.80 19.86
C TYR A 254 -16.12 -3.23 19.58
N VAL A 255 -16.03 -1.99 19.13
CA VAL A 255 -14.73 -1.30 18.96
C VAL A 255 -14.00 -1.17 20.29
N GLU A 256 -14.71 -0.88 21.39
CA GLU A 256 -14.11 -0.87 22.73
C GLU A 256 -13.57 -2.23 23.13
N GLN A 257 -14.31 -3.31 22.87
CA GLN A 257 -13.85 -4.68 23.10
C GLN A 257 -12.57 -4.99 22.31
N VAL A 258 -12.53 -4.63 21.03
CA VAL A 258 -11.34 -4.78 20.18
C VAL A 258 -10.16 -4.00 20.74
N CYS A 259 -10.37 -2.77 21.17
CA CYS A 259 -9.30 -1.95 21.77
C CYS A 259 -8.75 -2.58 23.06
N ASN A 260 -9.60 -3.16 23.89
CA ASN A 260 -9.20 -3.83 25.13
C ASN A 260 -8.46 -5.16 24.85
N GLU A 261 -8.95 -5.96 23.92
CA GLU A 261 -8.25 -7.15 23.43
C GLU A 261 -6.87 -6.79 22.86
N PHE A 262 -6.83 -5.76 21.99
CA PHE A 262 -5.58 -5.31 21.40
C PHE A 262 -4.55 -4.86 22.44
N ARG A 263 -4.96 -4.07 23.44
CA ARG A 263 -4.06 -3.66 24.53
C ARG A 263 -3.44 -4.85 25.23
N THR A 264 -4.23 -5.88 25.47
CA THR A 264 -3.77 -7.13 26.09
C THR A 264 -2.78 -7.86 25.20
N LEU A 265 -3.11 -8.04 23.92
CA LEU A 265 -2.21 -8.66 22.95
C LEU A 265 -0.91 -7.86 22.81
N TYR A 266 -1.01 -6.56 22.63
CA TYR A 266 0.14 -5.68 22.49
C TYR A 266 1.08 -5.73 23.69
N ALA A 267 0.54 -5.68 24.90
CA ALA A 267 1.34 -5.77 26.14
C ALA A 267 2.13 -7.08 26.24
N ASN A 268 1.60 -8.16 25.68
CA ASN A 268 2.25 -9.48 25.72
C ASN A 268 3.21 -9.71 24.55
N VAL A 269 3.02 -9.05 23.40
CA VAL A 269 3.83 -9.30 22.19
C VAL A 269 4.89 -8.23 21.96
N LYS A 270 4.68 -7.02 22.46
CA LYS A 270 5.64 -5.92 22.31
C LYS A 270 6.99 -6.30 22.92
N GLY A 271 8.04 -6.15 22.11
CA GLY A 271 9.41 -6.43 22.54
C GLY A 271 9.76 -7.91 22.57
N THR A 272 8.87 -8.80 22.13
CA THR A 272 9.18 -10.21 21.89
C THR A 272 9.54 -10.45 20.44
N THR A 273 10.32 -11.51 20.18
CA THR A 273 10.56 -12.00 18.83
C THR A 273 9.79 -13.30 18.68
N PRO A 274 8.90 -13.41 17.68
CA PRO A 274 8.15 -14.64 17.47
C PRO A 274 9.11 -15.77 17.07
N TYR A 275 8.90 -16.95 17.62
CA TYR A 275 9.59 -18.14 17.17
C TYR A 275 8.94 -18.65 15.88
N CYS A 276 9.74 -18.72 14.82
CA CYS A 276 9.32 -19.22 13.53
C CYS A 276 9.94 -20.58 13.25
N VAL A 277 9.10 -21.56 12.90
CA VAL A 277 9.55 -22.95 12.62
C VAL A 277 10.32 -22.99 11.31
N LYS A 278 9.85 -22.24 10.32
CA LYS A 278 10.39 -22.18 8.97
C LYS A 278 10.25 -20.77 8.39
N LYS A 279 11.16 -20.42 7.48
CA LYS A 279 11.10 -19.20 6.70
C LYS A 279 10.57 -19.51 5.30
N VAL A 280 9.48 -18.82 4.94
CA VAL A 280 8.79 -18.97 3.66
C VAL A 280 8.97 -17.71 2.83
N ALA A 281 9.54 -17.83 1.65
CA ALA A 281 9.63 -16.72 0.70
C ALA A 281 8.45 -16.74 -0.28
N VAL A 282 7.74 -15.64 -0.36
CA VAL A 282 6.76 -15.37 -1.42
C VAL A 282 7.51 -14.72 -2.57
N LEU A 283 7.68 -15.50 -3.65
CA LEU A 283 8.37 -15.07 -4.87
C LEU A 283 7.37 -14.54 -5.88
N ASN A 284 7.61 -13.33 -6.36
CA ASN A 284 6.80 -12.67 -7.39
C ASN A 284 7.65 -11.68 -8.20
N CYS A 285 7.09 -11.05 -9.22
CA CYS A 285 7.81 -10.05 -10.03
C CYS A 285 8.15 -8.75 -9.30
N TRP A 286 7.45 -8.44 -8.23
CA TRP A 286 7.48 -7.12 -7.59
C TRP A 286 8.23 -7.07 -6.26
N GLY A 287 8.52 -8.22 -5.68
CA GLY A 287 9.20 -8.33 -4.39
C GLY A 287 8.33 -7.99 -3.20
N LYS A 288 8.79 -7.05 -2.39
CA LYS A 288 8.11 -6.66 -1.14
C LYS A 288 6.64 -6.29 -1.37
N MET A 289 5.83 -6.58 -0.39
CA MET A 289 4.37 -6.44 -0.45
C MET A 289 3.92 -5.02 -0.87
N ARG A 290 4.56 -3.97 -0.35
CA ARG A 290 4.24 -2.59 -0.76
C ARG A 290 4.73 -2.28 -2.17
N ALA A 291 5.89 -2.78 -2.59
CA ALA A 291 6.38 -2.61 -3.95
C ALA A 291 5.37 -3.12 -4.96
N TRP A 292 4.87 -4.31 -4.69
CA TRP A 292 3.83 -4.91 -5.52
C TRP A 292 2.59 -4.03 -5.59
N GLY A 293 2.08 -3.54 -4.45
CA GLY A 293 0.95 -2.61 -4.41
C GLY A 293 1.17 -1.32 -5.21
N CYS A 294 2.40 -0.82 -5.26
CA CYS A 294 2.75 0.39 -6.04
C CYS A 294 2.72 0.18 -7.55
N HIS A 295 2.96 -1.03 -8.00
CA HIS A 295 2.95 -1.38 -9.43
C HIS A 295 1.57 -1.74 -9.96
N MET A 296 0.61 -1.96 -9.08
CA MET A 296 -0.78 -2.19 -9.48
C MET A 296 -1.50 -0.86 -9.65
N VAL A 297 -2.12 -0.67 -10.80
CA VAL A 297 -3.13 0.36 -10.97
C VAL A 297 -4.38 -0.13 -10.24
N HIS A 298 -4.77 0.58 -9.19
CA HIS A 298 -5.85 0.15 -8.34
C HIS A 298 -7.21 0.41 -8.98
N HIS A 299 -7.65 -0.56 -9.74
CA HIS A 299 -9.00 -0.61 -10.24
C HIS A 299 -9.69 -1.88 -9.72
N PRO A 300 -10.97 -1.86 -9.35
CA PRO A 300 -11.69 -3.04 -8.87
C PRO A 300 -11.60 -4.25 -9.78
N LEU A 301 -11.43 -4.04 -11.08
CA LEU A 301 -11.26 -5.11 -12.07
C LEU A 301 -9.99 -5.94 -11.84
N TYR A 302 -8.96 -5.36 -11.25
CA TYR A 302 -7.67 -6.02 -11.03
C TYR A 302 -7.57 -6.72 -9.69
N GLN A 303 -8.52 -6.53 -8.79
CA GLN A 303 -8.54 -7.22 -7.51
C GLN A 303 -8.61 -8.73 -7.66
N LYS A 304 -9.22 -9.24 -8.72
CA LYS A 304 -9.25 -10.68 -9.00
C LYS A 304 -7.86 -11.29 -9.16
N GLN A 305 -6.90 -10.52 -9.67
CA GLN A 305 -5.53 -10.97 -9.87
C GLN A 305 -4.72 -11.02 -8.58
N ASN A 306 -5.22 -10.39 -7.52
CA ASN A 306 -4.56 -10.38 -6.23
C ASN A 306 -5.00 -11.53 -5.33
N TYR A 307 -6.01 -12.31 -5.70
CA TYR A 307 -6.58 -13.32 -4.82
C TYR A 307 -5.59 -14.40 -4.44
N SER A 308 -4.82 -14.92 -5.39
CA SER A 308 -3.83 -15.94 -5.09
C SER A 308 -2.74 -15.40 -4.16
N TYR A 309 -2.26 -14.18 -4.40
CA TYR A 309 -1.26 -13.52 -3.57
C TYR A 309 -1.81 -13.21 -2.16
N ALA A 310 -2.92 -12.51 -2.08
CA ALA A 310 -3.55 -12.18 -0.82
C ALA A 310 -4.01 -13.43 -0.06
N GLY A 311 -4.58 -14.41 -0.76
CA GLY A 311 -5.02 -15.68 -0.18
C GLY A 311 -3.88 -16.48 0.44
N ILE A 312 -2.71 -16.50 -0.18
CA ILE A 312 -1.51 -17.13 0.38
C ILE A 312 -1.07 -16.42 1.66
N ILE A 313 -1.01 -15.09 1.64
CA ILE A 313 -0.63 -14.31 2.82
C ILE A 313 -1.62 -14.56 3.97
N GLU A 314 -2.92 -14.52 3.67
CA GLU A 314 -3.96 -14.79 4.67
C GLU A 314 -3.88 -16.23 5.23
N SER A 315 -3.61 -17.21 4.38
CA SER A 315 -3.47 -18.61 4.80
C SER A 315 -2.26 -18.82 5.70
N LEU A 316 -1.19 -18.07 5.48
CA LEU A 316 0.03 -18.13 6.30
C LEU A 316 -0.04 -17.22 7.54
N SER A 317 -0.98 -16.28 7.59
CA SER A 317 -1.15 -15.37 8.72
C SER A 317 -1.55 -16.13 9.99
N GLY A 318 -0.78 -15.96 11.04
CA GLY A 318 -0.95 -16.69 12.31
C GLY A 318 -0.35 -18.11 12.32
N ALA A 319 0.19 -18.58 11.20
CA ALA A 319 1.02 -19.78 11.19
C ALA A 319 2.43 -19.47 11.75
N PRO A 320 3.13 -20.46 12.30
CA PRO A 320 4.45 -20.26 12.91
C PRO A 320 5.56 -20.17 11.85
N PHE A 321 5.32 -19.43 10.76
CA PHE A 321 6.26 -19.21 9.68
C PHE A 321 6.68 -17.75 9.63
N ASP A 322 7.97 -17.50 9.35
CA ASP A 322 8.43 -16.18 8.95
C ASP A 322 8.23 -16.03 7.43
N VAL A 323 7.25 -15.21 7.03
CA VAL A 323 6.91 -14.99 5.63
C VAL A 323 7.61 -13.73 5.15
N VAL A 324 8.53 -13.88 4.18
CA VAL A 324 9.27 -12.80 3.54
C VAL A 324 8.89 -12.68 2.06
N PHE A 325 9.20 -11.54 1.45
CA PHE A 325 8.86 -11.27 0.06
C PHE A 325 10.14 -11.02 -0.72
N ILE A 326 10.30 -11.75 -1.83
CA ILE A 326 11.46 -11.64 -2.74
C ILE A 326 10.98 -11.54 -4.19
N ASN A 327 11.79 -10.94 -5.04
CA ASN A 327 11.57 -10.92 -6.47
C ASN A 327 12.70 -11.64 -7.23
N PHE A 328 12.53 -11.80 -8.52
CA PHE A 328 13.52 -12.48 -9.35
C PHE A 328 14.82 -11.68 -9.46
N GLN A 329 14.75 -10.34 -9.43
CA GLN A 329 15.94 -9.50 -9.45
C GLN A 329 16.77 -9.67 -8.16
N ASP A 330 16.10 -9.80 -7.00
CA ASP A 330 16.80 -10.06 -5.73
C ASP A 330 17.64 -11.35 -5.81
N ILE A 331 17.11 -12.38 -6.49
CA ILE A 331 17.85 -13.65 -6.71
C ILE A 331 19.02 -13.46 -7.67
N LEU A 332 18.84 -12.66 -8.74
CA LEU A 332 19.91 -12.38 -9.70
C LEU A 332 21.06 -11.58 -9.07
N ASP A 333 20.70 -10.59 -8.27
CA ASP A 333 21.69 -9.70 -7.62
C ASP A 333 22.44 -10.42 -6.51
N ASN A 334 21.75 -11.27 -5.77
CA ASN A 334 22.32 -12.04 -4.67
C ASN A 334 21.66 -13.41 -4.51
N PRO A 335 22.12 -14.45 -5.22
CA PRO A 335 21.54 -15.80 -5.08
C PRO A 335 21.57 -16.36 -3.65
N ALA A 336 22.52 -15.90 -2.82
CA ALA A 336 22.60 -16.31 -1.41
C ALA A 336 21.41 -15.85 -0.56
N ILE A 337 20.52 -15.01 -1.08
CA ILE A 337 19.24 -14.70 -0.42
C ILE A 337 18.41 -15.96 -0.16
N LEU A 338 18.64 -17.02 -0.94
CA LEU A 338 17.93 -18.29 -0.80
C LEU A 338 18.49 -19.19 0.32
N ASP A 339 19.71 -18.93 0.82
CA ASP A 339 20.35 -19.77 1.82
C ASP A 339 19.61 -19.78 3.17
N ASP A 340 18.89 -18.72 3.47
CA ASP A 340 18.11 -18.53 4.70
C ASP A 340 16.61 -18.77 4.49
N ILE A 341 16.22 -19.39 3.38
CA ILE A 341 14.84 -19.72 3.02
C ILE A 341 14.65 -21.24 3.09
N ASP A 342 13.56 -21.69 3.68
CA ASP A 342 13.19 -23.10 3.69
C ASP A 342 12.24 -23.47 2.54
N VAL A 343 11.31 -22.58 2.22
CA VAL A 343 10.30 -22.81 1.18
C VAL A 343 10.09 -21.56 0.35
N ILE A 344 10.05 -21.72 -0.95
CA ILE A 344 9.64 -20.68 -1.90
C ILE A 344 8.21 -20.99 -2.35
N ILE A 345 7.34 -19.98 -2.29
CA ILE A 345 6.01 -20.02 -2.90
C ILE A 345 6.02 -19.02 -4.06
N ASN A 346 5.96 -19.52 -5.28
CA ASN A 346 5.76 -18.68 -6.45
C ASN A 346 4.27 -18.36 -6.59
N VAL A 347 3.92 -17.10 -6.42
CA VAL A 347 2.54 -16.64 -6.35
C VAL A 347 2.08 -15.97 -7.63
N GLY A 348 0.79 -15.90 -7.80
CA GLY A 348 0.10 -15.26 -8.90
C GLY A 348 -0.70 -16.25 -9.72
N ASP A 349 -1.68 -15.75 -10.44
CA ASP A 349 -2.45 -16.55 -11.38
C ASP A 349 -1.60 -16.84 -12.61
N ALA A 350 -1.84 -18.00 -13.22
CA ALA A 350 -1.11 -18.46 -14.42
C ALA A 350 -1.12 -17.43 -15.57
N ASP A 351 -2.13 -16.59 -15.58
CA ASP A 351 -2.35 -15.60 -16.63
C ASP A 351 -1.89 -14.19 -16.25
N THR A 352 -0.99 -14.06 -15.28
CA THR A 352 -0.51 -12.75 -14.83
C THR A 352 1.01 -12.67 -14.75
N ALA A 353 1.55 -11.46 -14.83
CA ALA A 353 2.98 -11.21 -14.65
C ALA A 353 3.49 -11.55 -13.23
N HIS A 354 2.60 -11.82 -12.29
CA HIS A 354 2.97 -12.11 -10.90
C HIS A 354 3.78 -13.39 -10.74
N THR A 355 3.55 -14.36 -11.63
CA THR A 355 4.26 -15.66 -11.61
C THR A 355 5.69 -15.61 -12.11
N GLY A 356 6.10 -14.52 -12.74
CA GLY A 356 7.46 -14.34 -13.23
C GLY A 356 7.62 -14.33 -14.75
N GLY A 357 6.71 -14.95 -15.51
CA GLY A 357 6.77 -14.95 -16.98
C GLY A 357 8.16 -15.27 -17.52
N GLU A 358 8.72 -14.38 -18.32
CA GLU A 358 10.04 -14.52 -18.97
C GLU A 358 11.22 -14.63 -17.97
N TRP A 359 11.04 -14.29 -16.70
CA TRP A 359 12.06 -14.50 -15.68
C TRP A 359 12.48 -15.98 -15.58
N TRP A 360 11.54 -16.89 -15.80
CA TRP A 360 11.77 -18.32 -15.78
C TRP A 360 12.60 -18.83 -16.98
N GLU A 361 12.86 -17.99 -17.98
CA GLU A 361 13.75 -18.29 -19.10
C GLU A 361 15.21 -17.85 -18.80
N THR A 362 15.43 -17.16 -17.70
CA THR A 362 16.75 -16.66 -17.30
C THR A 362 17.61 -17.80 -16.71
N PRO A 363 18.73 -18.20 -17.35
CA PRO A 363 19.50 -19.36 -16.91
C PRO A 363 19.98 -19.27 -15.45
N LYS A 364 20.40 -18.10 -15.01
CA LYS A 364 20.86 -17.87 -13.63
C LYS A 364 19.75 -18.06 -12.59
N ILE A 365 18.50 -17.67 -12.91
CA ILE A 365 17.35 -17.91 -12.05
C ILE A 365 17.08 -19.40 -11.93
N ILE A 366 17.05 -20.09 -13.09
CA ILE A 366 16.85 -21.53 -13.13
C ILE A 366 17.92 -22.26 -12.32
N GLU A 367 19.18 -21.88 -12.49
CA GLU A 367 20.31 -22.45 -11.73
C GLU A 367 20.16 -22.23 -10.23
N ALA A 368 19.85 -21.00 -9.78
CA ALA A 368 19.66 -20.67 -8.38
C ALA A 368 18.50 -21.47 -7.74
N ILE A 369 17.34 -21.52 -8.43
CA ILE A 369 16.18 -22.26 -7.91
C ILE A 369 16.42 -23.77 -7.89
N ARG A 370 17.07 -24.32 -8.93
CA ARG A 370 17.46 -25.76 -8.95
C ARG A 370 18.46 -26.07 -7.84
N GLY A 371 19.45 -25.21 -7.64
CA GLY A 371 20.40 -25.35 -6.54
C GLY A 371 19.73 -25.34 -5.18
N PHE A 372 18.80 -24.41 -4.97
CA PHE A 372 17.97 -24.33 -3.76
C PHE A 372 17.21 -25.64 -3.49
N VAL A 373 16.51 -26.15 -4.51
CA VAL A 373 15.76 -27.42 -4.37
C VAL A 373 16.70 -28.62 -4.16
N TYR A 374 17.82 -28.68 -4.88
CA TYR A 374 18.81 -29.73 -4.73
C TYR A 374 19.39 -29.78 -3.33
N ASN A 375 19.55 -28.63 -2.70
CA ASN A 375 20.05 -28.48 -1.33
C ASN A 375 18.97 -28.70 -0.26
N GLY A 376 17.75 -29.12 -0.64
CA GLY A 376 16.68 -29.49 0.28
C GLY A 376 15.62 -28.41 0.49
N GLY A 377 15.68 -27.29 -0.22
CA GLY A 377 14.64 -26.27 -0.22
C GLY A 377 13.34 -26.76 -0.87
N GLY A 378 12.20 -26.34 -0.33
CA GLY A 378 10.89 -26.64 -0.88
C GLY A 378 10.44 -25.57 -1.87
N ILE A 379 9.78 -25.96 -2.97
CA ILE A 379 9.13 -25.03 -3.89
C ILE A 379 7.66 -25.39 -4.07
N ILE A 380 6.80 -24.37 -3.99
CA ILE A 380 5.36 -24.48 -4.26
C ILE A 380 5.05 -23.50 -5.40
N GLY A 381 4.55 -24.02 -6.51
CA GLY A 381 4.03 -23.21 -7.62
C GLY A 381 2.51 -23.18 -7.60
N CYS A 382 1.93 -22.02 -7.78
CA CYS A 382 0.48 -21.89 -7.99
C CYS A 382 0.07 -22.24 -9.43
N LEU A 383 1.01 -22.69 -10.26
CA LEU A 383 0.83 -22.98 -11.68
C LEU A 383 0.41 -24.42 -11.92
N LEU A 384 -0.78 -24.58 -12.46
CA LEU A 384 -1.26 -25.87 -12.96
C LEU A 384 -0.73 -26.25 -14.37
N TYR A 385 -0.02 -25.36 -15.08
CA TYR A 385 0.14 -25.53 -16.54
C TYR A 385 1.52 -25.30 -17.15
N THR A 386 2.56 -24.99 -16.42
CA THR A 386 3.85 -24.78 -17.07
C THR A 386 5.02 -25.36 -16.30
N SER A 387 5.11 -26.65 -16.32
CA SER A 387 6.41 -27.28 -16.33
C SER A 387 6.53 -27.94 -17.73
N PRO A 388 7.38 -27.45 -18.64
CA PRO A 388 7.83 -28.29 -19.70
C PRO A 388 8.59 -29.42 -19.02
N SER A 389 8.07 -30.62 -19.18
CA SER A 389 8.69 -31.88 -18.78
C SER A 389 10.05 -32.05 -19.40
#